data_55ff162eb1ef2d7b446851c3209f4bd1
#
_entry.id   55ff162eb1ef2d7b446851c3209f4bd1
#
_cell.length_a   1.000
_cell.length_b   1.000
_cell.length_c   1.000
_cell.angle_alpha   90.00
_cell.angle_beta   90.00
_cell.angle_gamma   90.00
#
_symmetry.space_group_name_H-M   'P 1'
#
loop_
_entity.id
_entity.type
_entity.pdbx_description
1 polymer ?
#
loop_
_entity_poly.entity_id
_entity_poly.type
_entity_poly.pdbx_seq_one_letter_code
_entity_poly.pdbx_strand_id
1 'polypeptide(L)'
;MTVAPAIALGVTLKLFAQDKSDSAAQICDHVVGDFRDLKEVLKFARECDVITFEHELVPLSVIKGLEAEGIRVYPPSSAFVYSQDKAQMRKVLSDLPSPTWQVISDEREVSEFPVIAKAISGGYDGRGVWKIPSRDLLEEIIAINPQLLIEELVEFDSEIAVMVARSPHGQASTWAPTQTIQENGICTRTVTPAMTISSEISEKASALALTIAERVGLVGVMAVEMFVKGDQLFINELAMRPHNSGHWTIEGSVTSQFEQHLRAILDLPLGDPSMSASFAVMGNILGGDKSDMYRPYLHLMARNPELKVHQYMKEVRPGRKIGHVNAVGEDLLHLEELIVHARDYMSGEIDE
;
A
#
# COMPACT_ATOMS: atom_id res chain seq x y z
N MET A 1 11.98 -4.62 4.58
CA MET A 1 12.40 -3.25 4.22
C MET A 1 12.59 -2.35 5.44
N THR A 2 11.79 -2.50 6.49
CA THR A 2 11.89 -1.74 7.75
C THR A 2 13.20 -1.98 8.54
N VAL A 3 13.91 -3.10 8.29
CA VAL A 3 15.11 -3.49 9.05
C VAL A 3 16.27 -2.51 8.89
N ALA A 4 16.56 -2.08 7.66
CA ALA A 4 17.68 -1.17 7.41
C ALA A 4 17.52 0.19 8.14
N PRO A 5 16.39 0.89 8.04
CA PRO A 5 16.18 2.12 8.81
C PRO A 5 16.10 1.88 10.33
N ALA A 6 15.61 0.72 10.78
CA ALA A 6 15.63 0.42 12.22
C ALA A 6 17.06 0.34 12.75
N ILE A 7 17.97 -0.31 12.04
CA ILE A 7 19.40 -0.35 12.42
C ILE A 7 19.98 1.07 12.48
N ALA A 8 19.70 1.90 11.47
CA ALA A 8 20.19 3.26 11.40
C ALA A 8 19.68 4.15 12.55
N LEU A 9 18.44 3.93 12.98
CA LEU A 9 17.81 4.64 14.10
C LEU A 9 18.13 4.03 15.48
N GLY A 10 18.88 2.93 15.56
CA GLY A 10 19.15 2.21 16.82
C GLY A 10 17.90 1.55 17.41
N VAL A 11 16.93 1.19 16.57
CA VAL A 11 15.67 0.55 16.97
C VAL A 11 15.78 -0.96 16.83
N THR A 12 15.40 -1.70 17.86
CA THR A 12 15.32 -3.16 17.82
C THR A 12 13.97 -3.58 17.24
N LEU A 13 14.00 -4.39 16.18
CA LEU A 13 12.81 -5.01 15.61
C LEU A 13 12.63 -6.44 16.11
N LYS A 14 11.39 -6.77 16.46
CA LYS A 14 10.94 -8.15 16.72
C LYS A 14 9.72 -8.43 15.86
N LEU A 15 9.69 -9.59 15.22
CA LEU A 15 8.63 -9.94 14.27
C LEU A 15 7.70 -11.01 14.87
N PHE A 16 6.39 -10.82 14.73
CA PHE A 16 5.40 -11.89 14.85
C PHE A 16 5.08 -12.39 13.44
N ALA A 17 5.56 -13.58 13.10
CA ALA A 17 5.49 -14.16 11.76
C ALA A 17 4.44 -15.28 11.70
N GLN A 18 3.87 -15.53 10.54
CA GLN A 18 3.05 -16.73 10.30
C GLN A 18 3.90 -17.96 10.03
N ASP A 19 5.04 -17.77 9.38
CA ASP A 19 5.99 -18.82 9.04
C ASP A 19 7.43 -18.33 9.21
N LYS A 20 8.31 -19.24 9.63
CA LYS A 20 9.75 -18.96 9.77
C LYS A 20 10.44 -18.64 8.43
N SER A 21 9.81 -18.96 7.30
CA SER A 21 10.29 -18.61 5.95
C SER A 21 9.90 -17.21 5.50
N ASP A 22 9.11 -16.48 6.30
CA ASP A 22 8.82 -15.06 6.00
C ASP A 22 10.11 -14.26 5.92
N SER A 23 10.19 -13.34 4.95
CA SER A 23 11.43 -12.62 4.61
C SER A 23 12.12 -11.99 5.82
N ALA A 24 11.37 -11.27 6.65
CA ALA A 24 11.92 -10.61 7.82
C ALA A 24 12.28 -11.60 8.95
N ALA A 25 11.60 -12.75 9.04
CA ALA A 25 11.90 -13.78 10.03
C ALA A 25 13.30 -14.40 9.85
N GLN A 26 13.88 -14.27 8.65
CA GLN A 26 15.22 -14.78 8.37
C GLN A 26 16.35 -13.90 8.92
N ILE A 27 16.04 -12.64 9.28
CA ILE A 27 17.03 -11.63 9.69
C ILE A 27 16.68 -10.89 10.98
N CYS A 28 15.43 -10.97 11.45
CA CYS A 28 14.98 -10.38 12.71
C CYS A 28 14.72 -11.46 13.75
N ASP A 29 14.84 -11.10 15.03
CA ASP A 29 14.26 -11.91 16.11
C ASP A 29 12.75 -12.05 15.87
N HIS A 30 12.23 -13.28 15.97
CA HIS A 30 10.85 -13.53 15.60
C HIS A 30 10.18 -14.61 16.46
N VAL A 31 8.86 -14.52 16.53
CA VAL A 31 7.99 -15.54 17.08
C VAL A 31 7.04 -15.98 15.96
N VAL A 32 6.89 -17.28 15.78
CA VAL A 32 5.91 -17.85 14.83
C VAL A 32 4.63 -18.16 15.58
N GLY A 33 3.49 -17.68 15.04
CA GLY A 33 2.18 -17.89 15.65
C GLY A 33 1.03 -17.42 14.78
N ASP A 34 -0.20 -17.57 15.27
CA ASP A 34 -1.39 -17.05 14.57
C ASP A 34 -1.69 -15.63 15.07
N PHE A 35 -1.54 -14.64 14.18
CA PHE A 35 -1.87 -13.23 14.50
C PHE A 35 -3.37 -12.98 14.74
N ARG A 36 -4.22 -13.99 14.58
CA ARG A 36 -5.65 -13.95 14.93
C ARG A 36 -5.90 -14.36 16.38
N ASP A 37 -4.94 -15.01 17.01
CA ASP A 37 -5.03 -15.39 18.42
C ASP A 37 -4.49 -14.25 19.31
N LEU A 38 -5.42 -13.54 19.96
CA LEU A 38 -5.09 -12.45 20.88
C LEU A 38 -4.09 -12.87 21.98
N LYS A 39 -4.18 -14.09 22.48
CA LYS A 39 -3.30 -14.53 23.60
C LYS A 39 -1.85 -14.67 23.14
N GLU A 40 -1.65 -15.23 21.94
CA GLU A 40 -0.31 -15.35 21.35
C GLU A 40 0.28 -13.99 21.04
N VAL A 41 -0.50 -13.11 20.36
CA VAL A 41 -0.06 -11.76 20.01
C VAL A 41 0.18 -10.92 21.25
N LEU A 42 -0.65 -11.02 22.30
CA LEU A 42 -0.46 -10.28 23.55
C LEU A 42 0.82 -10.71 24.29
N LYS A 43 1.12 -12.03 24.30
CA LYS A 43 2.38 -12.52 24.88
C LYS A 43 3.59 -11.90 24.17
N PHE A 44 3.58 -11.86 22.85
CA PHE A 44 4.59 -11.22 22.04
C PHE A 44 4.66 -9.71 22.31
N ALA A 45 3.51 -9.03 22.30
CA ALA A 45 3.41 -7.58 22.41
C ALA A 45 3.95 -7.03 23.74
N ARG A 46 3.87 -7.80 24.82
CA ARG A 46 4.41 -7.43 26.14
C ARG A 46 5.94 -7.34 26.18
N GLU A 47 6.62 -7.84 25.16
CA GLU A 47 8.07 -7.76 25.01
C GLU A 47 8.50 -6.57 24.12
N CYS A 48 7.54 -5.74 23.65
CA CYS A 48 7.76 -4.64 22.73
C CYS A 48 7.27 -3.31 23.34
N ASP A 49 7.93 -2.22 22.99
CA ASP A 49 7.52 -0.86 23.39
C ASP A 49 6.34 -0.35 22.57
N VAL A 50 6.25 -0.78 21.31
CA VAL A 50 5.17 -0.43 20.37
C VAL A 50 4.94 -1.57 19.38
N ILE A 51 3.68 -1.77 18.99
CA ILE A 51 3.27 -2.72 17.96
C ILE A 51 2.85 -1.95 16.71
N THR A 52 3.26 -2.45 15.55
CA THR A 52 2.86 -1.94 14.23
C THR A 52 2.65 -3.09 13.25
N PHE A 53 2.16 -2.78 12.03
CA PHE A 53 1.70 -3.79 11.08
C PHE A 53 2.37 -3.64 9.72
N GLU A 54 2.70 -4.78 9.10
CA GLU A 54 3.17 -4.89 7.71
C GLU A 54 2.01 -5.21 6.74
N HIS A 55 0.86 -5.63 7.25
CA HIS A 55 -0.33 -5.93 6.48
C HIS A 55 -1.62 -5.69 7.28
N GLU A 56 -2.75 -5.61 6.60
CA GLU A 56 -4.06 -5.26 7.17
C GLU A 56 -4.92 -6.49 7.53
N LEU A 57 -4.31 -7.68 7.65
CA LEU A 57 -5.02 -8.93 7.91
C LEU A 57 -5.23 -9.23 9.40
N VAL A 58 -4.59 -8.47 10.30
CA VAL A 58 -4.77 -8.63 11.74
C VAL A 58 -6.19 -8.20 12.12
N PRO A 59 -7.01 -9.07 12.75
CA PRO A 59 -8.39 -8.73 13.09
C PRO A 59 -8.46 -7.51 14.01
N LEU A 60 -9.42 -6.62 13.74
CA LEU A 60 -9.65 -5.42 14.55
C LEU A 60 -9.90 -5.76 16.04
N SER A 61 -10.51 -6.93 16.32
CA SER A 61 -10.71 -7.44 17.68
C SER A 61 -9.39 -7.71 18.41
N VAL A 62 -8.38 -8.19 17.71
CA VAL A 62 -7.03 -8.41 18.27
C VAL A 62 -6.39 -7.08 18.59
N ILE A 63 -6.45 -6.11 17.66
CA ILE A 63 -5.88 -4.78 17.85
C ILE A 63 -6.53 -4.09 19.06
N LYS A 64 -7.86 -4.09 19.15
CA LYS A 64 -8.60 -3.55 20.30
C LYS A 64 -8.27 -4.29 21.61
N GLY A 65 -8.04 -5.60 21.53
CA GLY A 65 -7.62 -6.40 22.70
C GLY A 65 -6.25 -6.00 23.22
N LEU A 66 -5.30 -5.73 22.34
CA LEU A 66 -3.96 -5.20 22.70
C LEU A 66 -4.06 -3.82 23.37
N GLU A 67 -4.84 -2.91 22.78
CA GLU A 67 -5.06 -1.56 23.32
C GLU A 67 -5.71 -1.61 24.72
N ALA A 68 -6.69 -2.50 24.92
CA ALA A 68 -7.36 -2.71 26.22
C ALA A 68 -6.41 -3.20 27.31
N GLU A 69 -5.33 -3.90 26.94
CA GLU A 69 -4.27 -4.36 27.86
C GLU A 69 -3.15 -3.31 28.03
N GLY A 70 -3.33 -2.10 27.49
CA GLY A 70 -2.39 -0.98 27.61
C GLY A 70 -1.18 -1.06 26.67
N ILE A 71 -1.20 -1.94 25.68
CA ILE A 71 -0.16 -2.01 24.64
C ILE A 71 -0.31 -0.82 23.68
N ARG A 72 0.77 -0.13 23.40
CA ARG A 72 0.81 0.92 22.37
C ARG A 72 0.79 0.26 20.99
N VAL A 73 -0.26 0.54 20.20
CA VAL A 73 -0.45 -0.01 18.86
C VAL A 73 -0.60 1.13 17.87
N TYR A 74 0.19 1.12 16.80
CA TYR A 74 0.14 2.14 15.76
C TYR A 74 0.18 1.51 14.35
N PRO A 75 -0.73 1.92 13.45
CA PRO A 75 -1.90 2.79 13.66
C PRO A 75 -2.85 2.23 14.70
N PRO A 76 -3.59 3.09 15.48
CA PRO A 76 -4.54 2.62 16.47
C PRO A 76 -5.76 1.96 15.81
N SER A 77 -6.50 1.13 16.56
CA SER A 77 -7.68 0.44 16.03
C SER A 77 -8.74 1.40 15.47
N SER A 78 -8.84 2.60 16.04
CA SER A 78 -9.74 3.66 15.57
C SER A 78 -9.40 4.19 14.18
N ALA A 79 -8.15 4.13 13.77
CA ALA A 79 -7.71 4.47 12.41
C ALA A 79 -7.69 3.23 11.52
N PHE A 80 -7.15 2.11 12.01
CA PHE A 80 -6.94 0.90 11.24
C PHE A 80 -8.24 0.31 10.65
N VAL A 81 -9.38 0.54 11.30
CA VAL A 81 -10.69 0.12 10.82
C VAL A 81 -11.00 0.63 9.40
N TYR A 82 -10.52 1.82 9.05
CA TYR A 82 -10.84 2.43 7.75
C TYR A 82 -10.07 1.80 6.56
N SER A 83 -9.02 1.04 6.82
CA SER A 83 -8.39 0.19 5.78
C SER A 83 -9.03 -1.19 5.67
N GLN A 84 -9.72 -1.64 6.72
CA GLN A 84 -10.35 -2.98 6.75
C GLN A 84 -11.83 -2.95 6.35
N ASP A 85 -12.52 -1.82 6.52
CA ASP A 85 -13.96 -1.65 6.29
C ASP A 85 -14.20 -0.45 5.37
N LYS A 86 -14.45 -0.75 4.09
CA LYS A 86 -14.65 0.27 3.05
C LYS A 86 -15.92 1.12 3.29
N ALA A 87 -16.95 0.55 3.90
CA ALA A 87 -18.17 1.29 4.21
C ALA A 87 -17.94 2.31 5.34
N GLN A 88 -17.18 1.95 6.38
CA GLN A 88 -16.80 2.89 7.43
C GLN A 88 -15.84 3.96 6.89
N MET A 89 -14.92 3.60 6.00
CA MET A 89 -14.05 4.57 5.31
C MET A 89 -14.91 5.61 4.55
N ARG A 90 -15.81 5.16 3.70
CA ARG A 90 -16.70 6.06 2.96
C ARG A 90 -17.52 6.97 3.87
N LYS A 91 -18.01 6.43 4.97
CA LYS A 91 -18.81 7.18 5.95
C LYS A 91 -18.00 8.30 6.63
N VAL A 92 -16.77 8.02 7.07
CA VAL A 92 -15.90 9.01 7.74
C VAL A 92 -15.40 10.08 6.77
N LEU A 93 -15.34 9.76 5.47
CA LEU A 93 -14.87 10.65 4.40
C LEU A 93 -16.04 11.21 3.55
N SER A 94 -17.28 11.13 4.01
CA SER A 94 -18.49 11.42 3.21
C SER A 94 -18.61 12.84 2.68
N ASP A 95 -17.92 13.81 3.29
CA ASP A 95 -17.83 15.21 2.85
C ASP A 95 -16.60 15.52 2.01
N LEU A 96 -15.74 14.52 1.75
CA LEU A 96 -14.56 14.64 0.92
C LEU A 96 -14.82 14.03 -0.48
N PRO A 97 -14.05 14.45 -1.51
CA PRO A 97 -14.22 13.95 -2.87
C PRO A 97 -14.11 12.43 -2.93
N SER A 98 -15.19 11.77 -3.26
CA SER A 98 -15.29 10.30 -3.38
C SER A 98 -16.29 9.95 -4.48
N PRO A 99 -16.22 8.77 -5.10
CA PRO A 99 -17.31 8.28 -5.92
C PRO A 99 -18.64 8.29 -5.14
N THR A 100 -19.75 8.48 -5.81
CA THR A 100 -21.06 8.27 -5.21
C THR A 100 -21.17 6.82 -4.76
N TRP A 101 -21.68 6.58 -3.55
CA TRP A 101 -21.67 5.25 -2.96
C TRP A 101 -22.91 4.91 -2.13
N GLN A 102 -23.20 3.62 -2.01
CA GLN A 102 -24.20 3.08 -1.09
C GLN A 102 -23.81 1.66 -0.66
N VAL A 103 -24.28 1.23 0.51
CA VAL A 103 -24.20 -0.17 0.94
C VAL A 103 -25.53 -0.84 0.64
N ILE A 104 -25.48 -1.99 0.02
CA ILE A 104 -26.66 -2.77 -0.37
C ILE A 104 -26.61 -4.18 0.21
N SER A 105 -27.80 -4.79 0.33
CA SER A 105 -27.98 -6.21 0.66
C SER A 105 -28.88 -6.93 -0.37
N ASP A 106 -29.39 -6.17 -1.34
CA ASP A 106 -30.32 -6.65 -2.37
C ASP A 106 -30.00 -5.96 -3.70
N GLU A 107 -29.94 -6.72 -4.81
CA GLU A 107 -29.63 -6.19 -6.13
C GLU A 107 -30.65 -5.17 -6.65
N ARG A 108 -31.87 -5.18 -6.08
CA ARG A 108 -32.96 -4.24 -6.44
C ARG A 108 -32.71 -2.82 -5.94
N GLU A 109 -31.79 -2.66 -4.99
CA GLU A 109 -31.37 -1.36 -4.47
C GLU A 109 -30.54 -0.56 -5.49
N VAL A 110 -30.05 -1.21 -6.57
CA VAL A 110 -29.29 -0.57 -7.66
C VAL A 110 -30.19 -0.38 -8.88
N SER A 111 -30.38 0.87 -9.30
CA SER A 111 -31.24 1.22 -10.46
C SER A 111 -30.46 1.44 -11.75
N GLU A 112 -29.21 1.90 -11.67
CA GLU A 112 -28.39 2.30 -12.80
C GLU A 112 -27.11 1.45 -12.90
N PHE A 113 -26.69 1.15 -14.13
CA PHE A 113 -25.50 0.38 -14.47
C PHE A 113 -24.74 1.06 -15.63
N PRO A 114 -23.42 0.87 -15.77
CA PRO A 114 -22.55 0.03 -14.93
C PRO A 114 -22.19 0.67 -13.59
N VAL A 115 -21.89 -0.17 -12.58
CA VAL A 115 -21.37 0.24 -11.28
C VAL A 115 -20.14 -0.58 -10.88
N ILE A 116 -19.45 -0.14 -9.83
CA ILE A 116 -18.40 -0.91 -9.16
C ILE A 116 -18.98 -1.49 -7.87
N ALA A 117 -18.92 -2.80 -7.72
CA ALA A 117 -19.22 -3.47 -6.46
C ALA A 117 -17.90 -3.82 -5.73
N LYS A 118 -17.86 -3.56 -4.42
CA LYS A 118 -16.71 -3.91 -3.58
C LYS A 118 -17.17 -4.70 -2.37
N ALA A 119 -16.44 -5.78 -2.05
CA ALA A 119 -16.58 -6.41 -0.74
C ALA A 119 -16.22 -5.38 0.34
N ILE A 120 -17.06 -5.27 1.37
CA ILE A 120 -16.86 -4.29 2.46
C ILE A 120 -15.55 -4.52 3.18
N SER A 121 -15.17 -5.81 3.36
CA SER A 121 -13.92 -6.22 4.02
C SER A 121 -13.21 -7.34 3.28
N GLY A 122 -11.91 -7.51 3.52
CA GLY A 122 -11.12 -8.66 3.04
C GLY A 122 -10.62 -8.59 1.59
N GLY A 123 -10.87 -7.51 0.85
CA GLY A 123 -10.33 -7.30 -0.51
C GLY A 123 -8.91 -6.76 -0.50
N TYR A 124 -8.05 -7.20 -1.43
CA TYR A 124 -6.69 -6.69 -1.67
C TYR A 124 -6.25 -7.04 -3.10
N ASP A 125 -5.35 -6.25 -3.70
CA ASP A 125 -4.82 -6.47 -5.05
C ASP A 125 -5.93 -6.80 -6.07
N GLY A 126 -6.99 -5.96 -6.15
CA GLY A 126 -8.13 -6.13 -7.06
C GLY A 126 -9.12 -7.24 -6.68
N ARG A 127 -8.85 -8.05 -5.66
CA ARG A 127 -9.79 -9.07 -5.18
C ARG A 127 -10.93 -8.43 -4.40
N GLY A 128 -12.15 -8.92 -4.64
CA GLY A 128 -13.35 -8.36 -4.01
C GLY A 128 -13.77 -7.02 -4.61
N VAL A 129 -13.36 -6.73 -5.86
CA VAL A 129 -13.80 -5.58 -6.65
C VAL A 129 -14.30 -6.08 -7.99
N TRP A 130 -15.51 -5.70 -8.37
CA TRP A 130 -16.16 -6.13 -9.61
C TRP A 130 -16.75 -4.95 -10.36
N LYS A 131 -16.49 -4.88 -11.67
CA LYS A 131 -17.23 -4.02 -12.57
C LYS A 131 -18.53 -4.72 -12.95
N ILE A 132 -19.66 -4.15 -12.57
CA ILE A 132 -20.99 -4.73 -12.72
C ILE A 132 -21.72 -4.04 -13.86
N PRO A 133 -21.84 -4.67 -15.04
CA PRO A 133 -22.53 -4.09 -16.19
C PRO A 133 -24.04 -4.24 -16.12
N SER A 134 -24.57 -5.17 -15.33
CA SER A 134 -25.99 -5.52 -15.30
C SER A 134 -26.43 -6.07 -13.94
N ARG A 135 -27.75 -6.09 -13.72
CA ARG A 135 -28.37 -6.63 -12.50
C ARG A 135 -28.09 -8.12 -12.31
N ASP A 136 -28.08 -8.90 -13.37
CA ASP A 136 -27.90 -10.36 -13.30
C ASP A 136 -26.54 -10.70 -12.67
N LEU A 137 -25.46 -10.02 -13.08
CA LEU A 137 -24.15 -10.22 -12.45
C LEU A 137 -24.13 -9.74 -10.99
N LEU A 138 -24.85 -8.66 -10.67
CA LEU A 138 -24.95 -8.19 -9.29
C LEU A 138 -25.63 -9.22 -8.39
N GLU A 139 -26.69 -9.86 -8.87
CA GLU A 139 -27.40 -10.95 -8.17
C GLU A 139 -26.45 -12.12 -7.85
N GLU A 140 -25.63 -12.55 -8.82
CA GLU A 140 -24.62 -13.59 -8.60
C GLU A 140 -23.60 -13.21 -7.51
N ILE A 141 -23.12 -11.97 -7.51
CA ILE A 141 -22.12 -11.50 -6.55
C ILE A 141 -22.71 -11.33 -5.15
N ILE A 142 -23.95 -10.82 -5.02
CA ILE A 142 -24.65 -10.69 -3.74
C ILE A 142 -24.90 -12.06 -3.11
N ALA A 143 -25.20 -13.08 -3.89
CA ALA A 143 -25.44 -14.44 -3.39
C ALA A 143 -24.26 -14.99 -2.56
N ILE A 144 -23.03 -14.54 -2.84
CA ILE A 144 -21.81 -14.96 -2.15
C ILE A 144 -21.25 -13.87 -1.21
N ASN A 145 -21.74 -12.63 -1.33
CA ASN A 145 -21.35 -11.50 -0.49
C ASN A 145 -22.62 -10.78 0.02
N PRO A 146 -23.13 -11.10 1.21
CA PRO A 146 -24.42 -10.63 1.70
C PRO A 146 -24.56 -9.11 1.82
N GLN A 147 -23.44 -8.39 1.83
CA GLN A 147 -23.41 -6.94 1.79
C GLN A 147 -22.28 -6.48 0.87
N LEU A 148 -22.57 -5.52 0.03
CA LEU A 148 -21.61 -4.90 -0.90
C LEU A 148 -21.62 -3.39 -0.74
N LEU A 149 -20.47 -2.77 -0.91
CA LEU A 149 -20.34 -1.36 -1.20
C LEU A 149 -20.46 -1.19 -2.72
N ILE A 150 -21.46 -0.45 -3.17
CA ILE A 150 -21.63 -0.08 -4.57
C ILE A 150 -21.15 1.35 -4.76
N GLU A 151 -20.35 1.57 -5.79
CA GLU A 151 -19.84 2.87 -6.18
C GLU A 151 -20.16 3.14 -7.66
N GLU A 152 -20.31 4.42 -8.01
CA GLU A 152 -20.35 4.81 -9.43
C GLU A 152 -19.06 4.38 -10.13
N LEU A 153 -19.18 4.02 -11.40
CA LEU A 153 -18.00 3.78 -12.25
C LEU A 153 -17.38 5.13 -12.62
N VAL A 154 -16.26 5.46 -11.99
CA VAL A 154 -15.46 6.64 -12.37
C VAL A 154 -14.62 6.29 -13.60
N GLU A 155 -14.87 6.98 -14.70
CA GLU A 155 -13.99 6.96 -15.88
C GLU A 155 -12.86 7.94 -15.64
N PHE A 156 -11.75 7.46 -15.09
CA PHE A 156 -10.60 8.26 -14.70
C PHE A 156 -9.52 8.29 -15.78
N ASP A 157 -8.72 9.37 -15.78
CA ASP A 157 -7.59 9.56 -16.70
C ASP A 157 -6.34 8.88 -16.14
N SER A 158 -6.17 8.88 -14.83
CA SER A 158 -5.04 8.24 -14.13
C SER A 158 -5.37 7.89 -12.68
N GLU A 159 -4.56 6.98 -12.14
CA GLU A 159 -4.57 6.65 -10.72
C GLU A 159 -3.30 7.20 -10.06
N ILE A 160 -3.45 7.80 -8.88
CA ILE A 160 -2.34 8.29 -8.08
C ILE A 160 -2.45 7.78 -6.64
N ALA A 161 -1.30 7.73 -5.96
CA ALA A 161 -1.23 7.50 -4.53
C ALA A 161 -0.41 8.61 -3.86
N VAL A 162 -0.87 9.09 -2.72
CA VAL A 162 -0.12 9.99 -1.86
C VAL A 162 0.22 9.28 -0.56
N MET A 163 1.52 9.12 -0.31
CA MET A 163 1.99 8.64 0.98
C MET A 163 1.98 9.79 1.99
N VAL A 164 1.47 9.55 3.19
CA VAL A 164 1.44 10.51 4.29
C VAL A 164 1.92 9.85 5.58
N ALA A 165 2.74 10.56 6.33
CA ALA A 165 3.17 10.18 7.68
C ALA A 165 2.59 11.13 8.71
N ARG A 166 2.22 10.63 9.89
CA ARG A 166 1.76 11.45 11.01
C ARG A 166 2.19 10.86 12.34
N SER A 167 2.73 11.72 13.23
CA SER A 167 3.13 11.35 14.60
C SER A 167 1.95 11.45 15.57
N PRO A 168 2.06 10.88 16.78
CA PRO A 168 1.04 11.00 17.83
C PRO A 168 0.70 12.46 18.19
N HIS A 169 1.68 13.35 18.10
CA HIS A 169 1.53 14.79 18.40
C HIS A 169 1.10 15.64 17.22
N GLY A 170 0.76 15.01 16.09
CA GLY A 170 0.17 15.67 14.92
C GLY A 170 1.17 16.28 13.94
N GLN A 171 2.49 16.09 14.11
CA GLN A 171 3.43 16.40 13.03
C GLN A 171 3.09 15.49 11.83
N ALA A 172 2.93 16.08 10.66
CA ALA A 172 2.56 15.33 9.46
C ALA A 172 3.34 15.82 8.24
N SER A 173 3.61 14.92 7.30
CA SER A 173 4.24 15.22 6.02
C SER A 173 3.78 14.26 4.93
N THR A 174 3.84 14.70 3.67
CA THR A 174 3.54 13.87 2.49
C THR A 174 4.76 13.78 1.60
N TRP A 175 4.86 12.69 0.86
CA TRP A 175 5.72 12.59 -0.31
C TRP A 175 5.01 13.11 -1.56
N ALA A 176 5.76 13.33 -2.62
CA ALA A 176 5.19 13.71 -3.91
C ALA A 176 4.15 12.67 -4.38
N PRO A 177 2.99 13.12 -4.92
CA PRO A 177 2.03 12.21 -5.50
C PRO A 177 2.67 11.33 -6.57
N THR A 178 2.38 10.06 -6.49
CA THR A 178 2.94 8.99 -7.31
C THR A 178 1.86 8.46 -8.24
N GLN A 179 2.11 8.43 -9.54
CA GLN A 179 1.23 7.73 -10.48
C GLN A 179 1.38 6.23 -10.29
N THR A 180 0.26 5.51 -10.21
CA THR A 180 0.22 4.05 -10.17
C THR A 180 -0.33 3.51 -11.48
N ILE A 181 0.37 2.55 -12.07
CA ILE A 181 -0.02 1.90 -13.33
C ILE A 181 -0.44 0.48 -12.99
N GLN A 182 -1.71 0.19 -13.27
CA GLN A 182 -2.35 -1.10 -12.99
C GLN A 182 -2.46 -1.93 -14.27
N GLU A 183 -2.14 -3.22 -14.17
CA GLU A 183 -2.39 -4.21 -15.22
C GLU A 183 -3.16 -5.38 -14.59
N ASN A 184 -4.35 -5.66 -15.11
CA ASN A 184 -5.25 -6.70 -14.56
C ASN A 184 -5.53 -6.54 -13.05
N GLY A 185 -5.67 -5.30 -12.56
CA GLY A 185 -5.94 -4.99 -11.15
C GLY A 185 -4.72 -5.11 -10.21
N ILE A 186 -3.52 -5.32 -10.76
CA ILE A 186 -2.27 -5.38 -9.99
C ILE A 186 -1.41 -4.18 -10.36
N CYS A 187 -0.96 -3.41 -9.37
CA CYS A 187 0.02 -2.35 -9.62
C CYS A 187 1.32 -2.97 -10.12
N THR A 188 1.69 -2.62 -11.35
CA THR A 188 2.90 -3.14 -12.00
C THR A 188 4.05 -2.14 -11.96
N ARG A 189 3.75 -0.84 -11.98
CA ARG A 189 4.74 0.24 -12.02
C ARG A 189 4.22 1.48 -11.30
N THR A 190 5.15 2.28 -10.79
CA THR A 190 4.86 3.64 -10.31
C THR A 190 5.85 4.65 -10.88
N VAL A 191 5.39 5.88 -11.09
CA VAL A 191 6.20 7.02 -11.56
C VAL A 191 6.01 8.17 -10.58
N THR A 192 7.10 8.73 -10.08
CA THR A 192 7.10 9.85 -9.14
C THR A 192 8.05 10.95 -9.63
N PRO A 193 7.62 12.24 -9.64
CA PRO A 193 6.25 12.69 -9.38
C PRO A 193 5.27 12.20 -10.45
N ALA A 194 3.98 12.22 -10.15
CA ALA A 194 2.94 11.84 -11.10
C ALA A 194 2.88 12.86 -12.26
N MET A 195 3.30 12.42 -13.46
CA MET A 195 3.39 13.28 -14.65
C MET A 195 2.05 13.52 -15.35
N THR A 196 1.02 12.79 -14.97
CA THR A 196 -0.33 12.86 -15.55
C THR A 196 -1.21 13.94 -14.92
N ILE A 197 -0.71 14.63 -13.89
CA ILE A 197 -1.46 15.66 -13.16
C ILE A 197 -0.73 16.99 -13.16
N SER A 198 -1.48 18.10 -13.06
CA SER A 198 -0.92 19.43 -12.89
C SER A 198 -0.34 19.63 -11.47
N SER A 199 0.49 20.67 -11.30
CA SER A 199 0.99 21.06 -9.97
C SER A 199 -0.15 21.41 -9.00
N GLU A 200 -1.23 22.03 -9.49
CA GLU A 200 -2.42 22.36 -8.70
C GLU A 200 -3.12 21.09 -8.17
N ILE A 201 -3.28 20.06 -9.01
CA ILE A 201 -3.86 18.78 -8.61
C ILE A 201 -2.92 18.05 -7.63
N SER A 202 -1.61 18.13 -7.84
CA SER A 202 -0.61 17.56 -6.93
C SER A 202 -0.69 18.18 -5.53
N GLU A 203 -0.82 19.50 -5.44
CA GLU A 203 -1.00 20.22 -4.16
C GLU A 203 -2.33 19.84 -3.49
N LYS A 204 -3.44 19.80 -4.25
CA LYS A 204 -4.76 19.38 -3.75
C LYS A 204 -4.72 17.95 -3.22
N ALA A 205 -4.08 17.01 -3.94
CA ALA A 205 -3.96 15.62 -3.53
C ALA A 205 -3.17 15.48 -2.21
N SER A 206 -2.07 16.22 -2.08
CA SER A 206 -1.25 16.26 -0.86
C SER A 206 -2.02 16.86 0.32
N ALA A 207 -2.73 17.97 0.12
CA ALA A 207 -3.56 18.59 1.15
C ALA A 207 -4.72 17.68 1.58
N LEU A 208 -5.34 16.97 0.63
CA LEU A 208 -6.39 16.01 0.91
C LEU A 208 -5.87 14.83 1.74
N ALA A 209 -4.68 14.30 1.42
CA ALA A 209 -4.06 13.21 2.19
C ALA A 209 -3.74 13.64 3.64
N LEU A 210 -3.25 14.86 3.85
CA LEU A 210 -3.04 15.41 5.21
C LEU A 210 -4.36 15.53 5.98
N THR A 211 -5.40 16.05 5.35
CA THR A 211 -6.74 16.17 5.93
C THR A 211 -7.31 14.81 6.34
N ILE A 212 -7.13 13.79 5.48
CA ILE A 212 -7.57 12.42 5.78
C ILE A 212 -6.79 11.86 6.96
N ALA A 213 -5.45 11.99 6.95
CA ALA A 213 -4.58 11.48 8.01
C ALA A 213 -4.94 12.06 9.40
N GLU A 214 -5.25 13.34 9.46
CA GLU A 214 -5.73 13.99 10.69
C GLU A 214 -7.10 13.45 11.10
N ARG A 215 -8.06 13.40 10.17
CA ARG A 215 -9.45 12.97 10.42
C ARG A 215 -9.54 11.55 10.95
N VAL A 216 -8.76 10.62 10.38
CA VAL A 216 -8.75 9.21 10.79
C VAL A 216 -7.89 8.97 12.04
N GLY A 217 -7.16 9.97 12.52
CA GLY A 217 -6.26 9.84 13.67
C GLY A 217 -5.05 8.94 13.37
N LEU A 218 -4.48 9.04 12.17
CA LEU A 218 -3.31 8.26 11.77
C LEU A 218 -2.14 8.48 12.74
N VAL A 219 -1.48 7.39 13.11
CA VAL A 219 -0.12 7.38 13.66
C VAL A 219 0.71 6.35 12.88
N GLY A 220 1.78 6.79 12.26
CA GLY A 220 2.56 5.98 11.33
C GLY A 220 2.47 6.50 9.90
N VAL A 221 2.51 5.60 8.92
CA VAL A 221 2.41 5.92 7.48
C VAL A 221 1.13 5.32 6.90
N MET A 222 0.53 6.05 5.98
CA MET A 222 -0.65 5.64 5.22
C MET A 222 -0.47 6.00 3.74
N ALA A 223 -1.03 5.20 2.85
CA ALA A 223 -1.28 5.60 1.47
C ALA A 223 -2.74 6.02 1.29
N VAL A 224 -2.96 7.09 0.56
CA VAL A 224 -4.27 7.51 0.05
C VAL A 224 -4.26 7.29 -1.46
N GLU A 225 -5.02 6.33 -1.94
CA GLU A 225 -5.19 6.07 -3.36
C GLU A 225 -6.34 6.88 -3.92
N MET A 226 -6.14 7.51 -5.08
CA MET A 226 -7.11 8.41 -5.69
C MET A 226 -7.18 8.19 -7.20
N PHE A 227 -8.37 8.33 -7.75
CA PHE A 227 -8.58 8.51 -9.20
C PHE A 227 -8.53 10.00 -9.54
N VAL A 228 -8.00 10.31 -10.71
CA VAL A 228 -7.97 11.65 -11.29
C VAL A 228 -8.80 11.65 -12.56
N LYS A 229 -9.74 12.61 -12.67
CA LYS A 229 -10.55 12.85 -13.85
C LYS A 229 -10.56 14.36 -14.15
N GLY A 230 -9.84 14.79 -15.17
CA GLY A 230 -9.60 16.22 -15.39
C GLY A 230 -8.96 16.85 -14.14
N ASP A 231 -9.63 17.85 -13.59
CA ASP A 231 -9.18 18.58 -12.38
C ASP A 231 -9.81 18.04 -11.08
N GLN A 232 -10.48 16.90 -11.14
CA GLN A 232 -11.17 16.30 -10.01
C GLN A 232 -10.38 15.11 -9.44
N LEU A 233 -10.38 15.03 -8.11
CA LEU A 233 -9.85 13.90 -7.35
C LEU A 233 -11.01 13.09 -6.77
N PHE A 234 -10.86 11.76 -6.75
CA PHE A 234 -11.79 10.86 -6.10
C PHE A 234 -11.01 9.89 -5.21
N ILE A 235 -11.27 9.92 -3.91
CA ILE A 235 -10.65 8.97 -2.96
C ILE A 235 -11.11 7.56 -3.32
N ASN A 236 -10.15 6.66 -3.55
CA ASN A 236 -10.42 5.26 -3.82
C ASN A 236 -10.31 4.40 -2.57
N GLU A 237 -9.13 4.34 -1.96
CA GLU A 237 -8.83 3.44 -0.84
C GLU A 237 -7.77 4.03 0.10
N LEU A 238 -7.75 3.56 1.35
CA LEU A 238 -6.71 3.87 2.34
C LEU A 238 -5.95 2.60 2.69
N ALA A 239 -4.63 2.69 2.79
CA ALA A 239 -3.79 1.62 3.32
C ALA A 239 -3.01 2.12 4.53
N MET A 240 -3.32 1.59 5.72
CA MET A 240 -2.80 2.07 7.03
C MET A 240 -1.44 1.43 7.39
N ARG A 241 -0.50 1.46 6.47
CA ARG A 241 0.84 0.86 6.59
C ARG A 241 1.77 1.39 5.51
N PRO A 242 3.09 1.10 5.57
CA PRO A 242 3.95 1.26 4.40
C PRO A 242 3.34 0.55 3.18
N HIS A 243 3.30 1.24 2.05
CA HIS A 243 2.55 0.81 0.88
C HIS A 243 3.44 0.60 -0.35
N ASN A 244 2.98 -0.25 -1.26
CA ASN A 244 3.69 -0.57 -2.50
C ASN A 244 3.98 0.68 -3.34
N SER A 245 3.02 1.60 -3.44
CA SER A 245 3.22 2.88 -4.17
C SER A 245 4.30 3.79 -3.57
N GLY A 246 4.73 3.53 -2.34
CA GLY A 246 5.81 4.28 -1.67
C GLY A 246 7.18 3.56 -1.68
N HIS A 247 7.33 2.41 -2.36
CA HIS A 247 8.61 1.69 -2.36
C HIS A 247 9.74 2.45 -3.05
N TRP A 248 9.43 3.30 -4.03
CA TRP A 248 10.38 4.20 -4.66
C TRP A 248 11.12 5.09 -3.66
N THR A 249 10.51 5.38 -2.50
CA THR A 249 11.10 6.26 -1.47
C THR A 249 12.39 5.72 -0.86
N ILE A 250 12.70 4.42 -1.03
CA ILE A 250 13.92 3.82 -0.50
C ILE A 250 15.17 4.50 -1.11
N GLU A 251 15.16 4.74 -2.41
CA GLU A 251 16.24 5.40 -3.14
C GLU A 251 15.88 6.81 -3.59
N GLY A 252 14.59 7.06 -3.83
CA GLY A 252 14.10 8.28 -4.48
C GLY A 252 13.72 9.39 -3.51
N SER A 253 13.81 9.20 -2.19
CA SER A 253 13.51 10.22 -1.19
C SER A 253 14.63 10.33 -0.16
N VAL A 254 14.79 11.52 0.43
CA VAL A 254 15.74 11.72 1.55
C VAL A 254 15.38 10.84 2.75
N THR A 255 14.08 10.72 3.05
CA THR A 255 13.58 9.81 4.09
C THR A 255 12.58 8.84 3.49
N SER A 256 12.86 7.53 3.57
CA SER A 256 11.98 6.51 3.05
C SER A 256 10.70 6.37 3.88
N GLN A 257 9.63 5.83 3.27
CA GLN A 257 8.39 5.53 4.01
C GLN A 257 8.62 4.61 5.21
N PHE A 258 9.62 3.72 5.14
CA PHE A 258 9.93 2.77 6.22
C PHE A 258 10.62 3.45 7.40
N GLU A 259 11.56 4.35 7.13
CA GLU A 259 12.18 5.17 8.17
C GLU A 259 11.16 6.12 8.79
N GLN A 260 10.38 6.80 7.94
CA GLN A 260 9.37 7.74 8.42
C GLN A 260 8.28 7.05 9.26
N HIS A 261 7.93 5.80 8.90
CA HIS A 261 7.00 5.01 9.71
C HIS A 261 7.54 4.77 11.12
N LEU A 262 8.81 4.36 11.23
CA LEU A 262 9.46 4.18 12.53
C LEU A 262 9.54 5.49 13.31
N ARG A 263 9.93 6.60 12.66
CA ARG A 263 9.96 7.91 13.29
C ARG A 263 8.58 8.31 13.83
N ALA A 264 7.53 8.11 13.01
CA ALA A 264 6.16 8.46 13.38
C ALA A 264 5.64 7.64 14.57
N ILE A 265 5.80 6.31 14.56
CA ILE A 265 5.27 5.44 15.64
C ILE A 265 6.07 5.54 16.95
N LEU A 266 7.32 5.99 16.89
CA LEU A 266 8.20 6.21 18.03
C LEU A 266 8.21 7.67 18.52
N ASP A 267 7.38 8.51 17.91
CA ASP A 267 7.29 9.95 18.19
C ASP A 267 8.64 10.68 18.04
N LEU A 268 9.46 10.25 17.10
CA LEU A 268 10.66 10.94 16.68
C LEU A 268 10.29 12.07 15.69
N PRO A 269 11.11 13.12 15.58
CA PRO A 269 10.91 14.14 14.54
C PRO A 269 10.84 13.50 13.17
N LEU A 270 9.81 13.87 12.38
CA LEU A 270 9.68 13.38 11.01
C LEU A 270 10.86 13.88 10.16
N GLY A 271 11.31 13.03 9.24
CA GLY A 271 12.37 13.35 8.29
C GLY A 271 11.86 14.12 7.09
N ASP A 272 12.76 14.58 6.25
CA ASP A 272 12.48 15.27 5.00
C ASP A 272 11.96 14.27 3.94
N PRO A 273 10.71 14.40 3.43
CA PRO A 273 10.14 13.53 2.41
C PRO A 273 10.53 13.93 0.99
N SER A 274 11.36 14.96 0.80
CA SER A 274 11.72 15.46 -0.53
C SER A 274 12.40 14.39 -1.39
N MET A 275 12.23 14.51 -2.70
CA MET A 275 12.86 13.61 -3.66
C MET A 275 14.37 13.85 -3.73
N SER A 276 15.13 12.78 -3.93
CA SER A 276 16.60 12.78 -4.09
C SER A 276 17.04 13.04 -5.54
N ALA A 277 16.11 12.97 -6.51
CA ALA A 277 16.31 13.26 -7.94
C ALA A 277 15.02 13.75 -8.55
N SER A 278 15.04 14.17 -9.83
CA SER A 278 13.85 14.67 -10.53
C SER A 278 12.78 13.62 -10.70
N PHE A 279 13.16 12.34 -10.91
CA PHE A 279 12.24 11.22 -11.10
C PHE A 279 12.67 9.98 -10.34
N ALA A 280 11.67 9.21 -9.92
CA ALA A 280 11.82 7.87 -9.40
C ALA A 280 10.77 6.95 -10.05
N VAL A 281 11.21 5.82 -10.58
CA VAL A 281 10.32 4.81 -11.16
C VAL A 281 10.53 3.49 -10.43
N MET A 282 9.43 2.87 -10.00
CA MET A 282 9.45 1.54 -9.37
C MET A 282 8.68 0.56 -10.24
N GLY A 283 9.23 -0.64 -10.40
CA GLY A 283 8.55 -1.77 -11.04
C GLY A 283 8.40 -2.95 -10.09
N ASN A 284 7.18 -3.46 -9.96
CA ASN A 284 6.95 -4.71 -9.23
C ASN A 284 7.43 -5.89 -10.06
N ILE A 285 8.16 -6.81 -9.43
CA ILE A 285 8.56 -8.07 -10.01
C ILE A 285 7.51 -9.12 -9.66
N LEU A 286 6.85 -9.62 -10.69
CA LEU A 286 5.88 -10.70 -10.55
C LEU A 286 6.57 -12.04 -10.82
N GLY A 287 6.21 -13.05 -10.06
CA GLY A 287 6.69 -14.41 -10.29
C GLY A 287 6.16 -14.94 -11.63
N GLY A 288 7.02 -15.58 -12.38
CA GLY A 288 6.73 -16.33 -13.60
C GLY A 288 6.88 -17.84 -13.37
N ASP A 289 7.11 -18.57 -14.45
CA ASP A 289 7.27 -20.02 -14.44
C ASP A 289 8.66 -20.49 -13.98
N LYS A 290 9.65 -19.57 -13.92
CA LYS A 290 11.04 -19.85 -13.49
C LYS A 290 11.11 -19.76 -11.96
N SER A 291 11.52 -20.83 -11.29
CA SER A 291 11.74 -20.84 -9.84
C SER A 291 13.09 -20.28 -9.41
N ASP A 292 14.10 -20.33 -10.30
CA ASP A 292 15.44 -19.78 -10.04
C ASP A 292 15.49 -18.30 -10.46
N MET A 293 15.60 -17.42 -9.46
CA MET A 293 15.70 -15.97 -9.66
C MET A 293 17.16 -15.47 -9.67
N TYR A 294 18.16 -16.33 -9.44
CA TYR A 294 19.55 -15.89 -9.37
C TYR A 294 20.08 -15.40 -10.72
N ARG A 295 19.85 -16.15 -11.80
CA ARG A 295 20.30 -15.75 -13.14
C ARG A 295 19.71 -14.42 -13.62
N PRO A 296 18.38 -14.22 -13.55
CA PRO A 296 17.77 -12.94 -13.88
C PRO A 296 18.38 -11.75 -13.12
N TYR A 297 18.61 -11.87 -11.81
CA TYR A 297 19.21 -10.79 -11.03
C TYR A 297 20.65 -10.46 -11.44
N LEU A 298 21.45 -11.48 -11.71
CA LEU A 298 22.83 -11.27 -12.19
C LEU A 298 22.86 -10.49 -13.50
N HIS A 299 21.97 -10.82 -14.43
CA HIS A 299 21.84 -10.12 -15.70
C HIS A 299 21.48 -8.65 -15.48
N LEU A 300 20.43 -8.39 -14.70
CA LEU A 300 20.00 -7.03 -14.43
C LEU A 300 21.09 -6.18 -13.77
N MET A 301 21.77 -6.72 -12.75
CA MET A 301 22.84 -6.00 -12.05
C MET A 301 24.06 -5.74 -12.96
N ALA A 302 24.36 -6.67 -13.86
CA ALA A 302 25.46 -6.50 -14.80
C ALA A 302 25.16 -5.50 -15.93
N ARG A 303 23.92 -5.53 -16.44
CA ARG A 303 23.49 -4.69 -17.55
C ARG A 303 23.15 -3.26 -17.10
N ASN A 304 22.48 -3.14 -15.98
CA ASN A 304 21.98 -1.87 -15.45
C ASN A 304 22.40 -1.70 -13.99
N PRO A 305 23.66 -1.34 -13.72
CA PRO A 305 24.20 -1.28 -12.35
C PRO A 305 23.56 -0.19 -11.48
N GLU A 306 22.85 0.77 -12.08
CA GLU A 306 22.08 1.81 -11.40
C GLU A 306 20.76 1.30 -10.82
N LEU A 307 20.21 0.19 -11.31
CA LEU A 307 18.99 -0.39 -10.76
C LEU A 307 19.18 -0.88 -9.33
N LYS A 308 18.22 -0.58 -8.50
CA LYS A 308 18.13 -1.12 -7.14
C LYS A 308 17.11 -2.24 -7.08
N VAL A 309 17.55 -3.40 -6.64
CA VAL A 309 16.77 -4.62 -6.63
C VAL A 309 16.40 -5.00 -5.21
N HIS A 310 15.11 -5.20 -4.94
CA HIS A 310 14.58 -5.58 -3.64
C HIS A 310 13.86 -6.92 -3.74
N GLN A 311 14.50 -7.98 -3.26
CA GLN A 311 13.92 -9.32 -3.17
C GLN A 311 13.06 -9.48 -1.93
N TYR A 312 11.87 -10.12 -2.08
CA TYR A 312 11.02 -10.46 -0.95
C TYR A 312 11.26 -11.87 -0.39
N MET A 313 12.14 -12.63 -1.03
CA MET A 313 12.46 -14.02 -0.64
C MET A 313 11.23 -14.93 -0.51
N LYS A 314 10.18 -14.61 -1.25
CA LYS A 314 8.94 -15.39 -1.31
C LYS A 314 9.09 -16.51 -2.32
N GLU A 315 8.36 -17.62 -2.10
CA GLU A 315 8.19 -18.64 -3.12
C GLU A 315 7.67 -18.03 -4.42
N VAL A 316 8.35 -18.34 -5.53
CA VAL A 316 7.95 -17.86 -6.86
C VAL A 316 6.68 -18.59 -7.31
N ARG A 317 5.66 -17.82 -7.65
CA ARG A 317 4.41 -18.31 -8.24
C ARG A 317 3.93 -17.30 -9.28
N PRO A 318 3.34 -17.74 -10.39
CA PRO A 318 2.80 -16.82 -11.41
C PRO A 318 1.91 -15.73 -10.82
N GLY A 319 2.19 -14.46 -11.18
CA GLY A 319 1.46 -13.28 -10.73
C GLY A 319 1.68 -12.85 -9.27
N ARG A 320 2.46 -13.59 -8.47
CA ARG A 320 2.79 -13.17 -7.10
C ARG A 320 3.90 -12.12 -7.10
N LYS A 321 3.69 -11.00 -6.41
CA LYS A 321 4.77 -10.00 -6.17
C LYS A 321 5.87 -10.64 -5.34
N ILE A 322 7.07 -10.80 -5.92
CA ILE A 322 8.24 -11.46 -5.32
C ILE A 322 9.40 -10.50 -5.07
N GLY A 323 9.28 -9.27 -5.53
CA GLY A 323 10.24 -8.20 -5.36
C GLY A 323 9.79 -6.93 -6.07
N HIS A 324 10.67 -5.94 -6.07
CA HIS A 324 10.55 -4.75 -6.91
C HIS A 324 11.93 -4.24 -7.30
N VAL A 325 11.96 -3.40 -8.31
CA VAL A 325 13.15 -2.66 -8.76
C VAL A 325 12.86 -1.17 -8.73
N ASN A 326 13.86 -0.39 -8.34
CA ASN A 326 13.80 1.07 -8.37
C ASN A 326 14.88 1.62 -9.28
N ALA A 327 14.54 2.69 -10.02
CA ALA A 327 15.45 3.53 -10.78
C ALA A 327 15.18 4.99 -10.44
N VAL A 328 16.24 5.78 -10.26
CA VAL A 328 16.17 7.19 -9.83
C VAL A 328 17.10 8.01 -10.72
N GLY A 329 16.66 9.18 -11.21
CA GLY A 329 17.48 10.00 -12.10
C GLY A 329 16.74 11.20 -12.67
N GLU A 330 17.33 11.76 -13.76
CA GLU A 330 16.86 12.98 -14.39
C GLU A 330 16.12 12.74 -15.73
N ASP A 331 16.24 11.56 -16.32
CA ASP A 331 15.63 11.19 -17.60
C ASP A 331 14.54 10.13 -17.39
N LEU A 332 13.28 10.57 -17.33
CA LEU A 332 12.14 9.71 -17.09
C LEU A 332 12.01 8.57 -18.12
N LEU A 333 12.21 8.88 -19.41
CA LEU A 333 12.05 7.86 -20.46
C LEU A 333 13.06 6.74 -20.29
N HIS A 334 14.31 7.09 -20.02
CA HIS A 334 15.36 6.11 -19.72
C HIS A 334 15.02 5.27 -18.50
N LEU A 335 14.54 5.89 -17.40
CA LEU A 335 14.16 5.16 -16.19
C LEU A 335 13.01 4.19 -16.45
N GLU A 336 12.01 4.61 -17.23
CA GLU A 336 10.88 3.73 -17.59
C GLU A 336 11.34 2.54 -18.44
N GLU A 337 12.22 2.75 -19.43
CA GLU A 337 12.80 1.67 -20.24
C GLU A 337 13.56 0.65 -19.36
N LEU A 338 14.37 1.14 -18.42
CA LEU A 338 15.09 0.26 -17.48
C LEU A 338 14.13 -0.61 -16.64
N ILE A 339 13.08 -0.01 -16.12
CA ILE A 339 12.11 -0.70 -15.26
C ILE A 339 11.27 -1.70 -16.05
N VAL A 340 10.80 -1.33 -17.26
CA VAL A 340 10.05 -2.25 -18.13
C VAL A 340 10.93 -3.44 -18.50
N HIS A 341 12.15 -3.19 -18.99
CA HIS A 341 13.11 -4.25 -19.30
C HIS A 341 13.37 -5.18 -18.11
N ALA A 342 13.58 -4.60 -16.91
CA ALA A 342 13.84 -5.40 -15.72
C ALA A 342 12.63 -6.30 -15.36
N ARG A 343 11.41 -5.80 -15.46
CA ARG A 343 10.19 -6.57 -15.22
C ARG A 343 10.04 -7.73 -16.20
N ASP A 344 10.13 -7.42 -17.49
CA ASP A 344 9.91 -8.38 -18.58
C ASP A 344 10.98 -9.48 -18.58
N TYR A 345 12.23 -9.13 -18.28
CA TYR A 345 13.30 -10.11 -18.13
C TYR A 345 13.10 -11.00 -16.88
N MET A 346 12.74 -10.40 -15.75
CA MET A 346 12.52 -11.15 -14.51
C MET A 346 11.29 -12.05 -14.58
N SER A 347 10.21 -11.64 -15.27
CA SER A 347 9.03 -12.47 -15.50
C SER A 347 9.27 -13.58 -16.51
N GLY A 348 10.31 -13.45 -17.35
CA GLY A 348 10.62 -14.37 -18.44
C GLY A 348 9.83 -14.11 -19.72
N GLU A 349 9.27 -12.89 -19.86
CA GLU A 349 8.62 -12.44 -21.10
C GLU A 349 9.64 -12.17 -22.20
N ILE A 350 10.87 -11.82 -21.84
CA ILE A 350 12.02 -11.70 -22.74
C ILE A 350 13.17 -12.60 -22.28
N ASP A 351 13.89 -13.20 -23.23
CA ASP A 351 15.12 -13.94 -23.03
C ASP A 351 16.27 -13.21 -23.76
N GLU A 352 17.36 -12.88 -23.07
CA GLU A 352 18.59 -12.30 -23.61
C GLU A 352 19.83 -13.13 -23.27
#